data_551d332a7d3d70ba783db67753c313a9
#
_entry.id   551d332a7d3d70ba783db67753c313a9
#
_cell.length_a   1.000
_cell.length_b   1.000
_cell.length_c   1.000
_cell.angle_alpha   90.00
_cell.angle_beta   90.00
_cell.angle_gamma   90.00
#
_symmetry.space_group_name_H-M   'P 1'
#
loop_
_entity.id
_entity.type
_entity.pdbx_description
1 polymer ?
#
loop_
_entity_poly.entity_id
_entity_poly.type
_entity_poly.pdbx_seq_one_letter_code
_entity_poly.pdbx_strand_id
1 'polypeptide(L)'
;MIHPLLDNTSRARKRKTTIILLSIVFIIVIFSIANPSTSRFWPKCLFKLITGFDCPICGLQRSLYAFLHGDFSHAIAYNYYLILALPYTFLCLVFTLLPQGKTKKSVKNIIISKPVLWFYAITFFAWLIIRNIYHL
;
A
#
# COMPACT_ATOMS: atom_id res chain seq x y z
N MET A 1 -19.48 24.02 29.37
CA MET A 1 -17.99 24.07 29.22
C MET A 1 -17.39 22.91 28.38
N ILE A 2 -18.08 22.34 27.38
CA ILE A 2 -17.62 21.16 26.61
C ILE A 2 -17.15 21.55 25.18
N HIS A 3 -17.40 22.78 24.76
CA HIS A 3 -17.16 23.24 23.36
C HIS A 3 -15.69 23.30 22.90
N PRO A 4 -14.66 23.66 23.71
CA PRO A 4 -13.29 23.80 23.21
C PRO A 4 -12.58 22.46 22.95
N LEU A 5 -12.96 21.38 23.63
CA LEU A 5 -12.33 20.07 23.45
C LEU A 5 -12.72 19.40 22.13
N LEU A 6 -13.97 19.61 21.68
CA LEU A 6 -14.47 19.05 20.41
C LEU A 6 -13.85 19.76 19.21
N ASP A 7 -13.55 21.04 19.31
CA ASP A 7 -12.91 21.81 18.22
C ASP A 7 -11.45 21.37 18.04
N ASN A 8 -10.73 21.13 19.13
CA ASN A 8 -9.33 20.68 19.07
C ASN A 8 -9.17 19.29 18.44
N THR A 9 -10.09 18.37 18.74
CA THR A 9 -10.09 17.01 18.12
C THR A 9 -10.43 17.07 16.63
N SER A 10 -11.33 17.95 16.22
CA SER A 10 -11.72 18.12 14.81
C SER A 10 -10.56 18.73 13.99
N ARG A 11 -9.87 19.73 14.53
CA ARG A 11 -8.69 20.36 13.92
C ARG A 11 -7.52 19.38 13.80
N ALA A 12 -7.23 18.60 14.85
CA ALA A 12 -6.19 17.58 14.83
C ALA A 12 -6.46 16.53 13.75
N ARG A 13 -7.72 16.10 13.60
CA ARG A 13 -8.11 15.15 12.56
C ARG A 13 -7.97 15.74 11.16
N LYS A 14 -8.47 16.96 10.92
CA LYS A 14 -8.31 17.66 9.64
C LYS A 14 -6.83 17.76 9.25
N ARG A 15 -5.98 18.19 10.18
CA ARG A 15 -4.53 18.28 9.96
C ARG A 15 -3.92 16.92 9.59
N LYS A 16 -4.31 15.84 10.30
CA LYS A 16 -3.84 14.49 9.99
C LYS A 16 -4.27 14.04 8.59
N THR A 17 -5.52 14.26 8.23
CA THR A 17 -6.04 13.95 6.89
C THR A 17 -5.32 14.74 5.80
N THR A 18 -5.08 16.04 6.02
CA THR A 18 -4.34 16.89 5.08
C THR A 18 -2.91 16.39 4.89
N ILE A 19 -2.21 16.02 5.97
CA ILE A 19 -0.85 15.47 5.89
C ILE A 19 -0.85 14.16 5.08
N ILE A 20 -1.80 13.27 5.32
CA ILE A 20 -1.91 12.02 4.56
C ILE A 20 -2.14 12.29 3.08
N LEU A 21 -3.07 13.19 2.74
CA LEU A 21 -3.35 13.55 1.35
C LEU A 21 -2.13 14.18 0.66
N LEU A 22 -1.45 15.10 1.32
CA LEU A 22 -0.21 15.70 0.80
C LEU A 22 0.89 14.66 0.59
N SER A 23 1.04 13.72 1.52
CA SER A 23 2.00 12.62 1.38
C SER A 23 1.67 11.70 0.20
N ILE A 24 0.38 11.40 -0.02
CA ILE A 24 -0.06 10.60 -1.17
C ILE A 24 0.24 11.35 -2.48
N VAL A 25 -0.12 12.63 -2.57
CA VAL A 25 0.16 13.47 -3.75
C VAL A 25 1.67 13.53 -4.01
N PHE A 26 2.48 13.73 -2.99
CA PHE A 26 3.93 13.77 -3.09
C PHE A 26 4.51 12.45 -3.63
N ILE A 27 4.02 11.31 -3.13
CA ILE A 27 4.41 9.99 -3.61
C ILE A 27 4.01 9.82 -5.09
N ILE A 28 2.78 10.19 -5.45
CA ILE A 28 2.30 10.12 -6.84
C ILE A 28 3.20 10.95 -7.76
N VAL A 29 3.52 12.18 -7.39
CA VAL A 29 4.39 13.06 -8.18
C VAL A 29 5.79 12.45 -8.36
N ILE A 30 6.42 11.94 -7.29
CA ILE A 30 7.73 11.29 -7.38
C ILE A 30 7.68 10.10 -8.35
N PHE A 31 6.68 9.22 -8.20
CA PHE A 31 6.54 8.04 -9.05
C PHE A 31 6.12 8.35 -10.48
N SER A 32 5.50 9.52 -10.73
CA SER A 32 5.20 9.96 -12.10
C SER A 32 6.43 10.51 -12.84
N ILE A 33 7.40 11.06 -12.11
CA ILE A 33 8.59 11.68 -12.72
C ILE A 33 9.77 10.71 -12.77
N ALA A 34 9.99 9.96 -11.69
CA ALA A 34 11.15 9.10 -11.52
C ALA A 34 10.88 7.66 -11.97
N ASN A 35 11.40 7.26 -13.13
CA ASN A 35 11.29 5.88 -13.61
C ASN A 35 12.17 4.94 -12.76
N PRO A 36 11.58 4.00 -11.99
CA PRO A 36 12.32 3.12 -11.11
C PRO A 36 13.14 2.05 -11.87
N SER A 37 12.95 1.89 -13.18
CA SER A 37 13.71 0.94 -13.99
C SER A 37 15.06 1.50 -14.46
N THR A 38 15.15 2.80 -14.68
CA THR A 38 16.33 3.47 -15.24
C THR A 38 17.15 4.25 -14.23
N SER A 39 16.52 4.67 -13.13
CA SER A 39 17.14 5.52 -12.13
C SER A 39 17.98 4.70 -11.13
N ARG A 40 19.27 5.04 -10.99
CA ARG A 40 20.17 4.50 -9.96
C ARG A 40 19.83 4.89 -8.53
N PHE A 41 18.94 5.86 -8.36
CA PHE A 41 18.53 6.39 -7.06
C PHE A 41 17.60 5.45 -6.27
N TRP A 42 16.95 4.50 -6.96
CA TRP A 42 16.03 3.59 -6.28
C TRP A 42 16.79 2.51 -5.52
N PRO A 43 16.50 2.32 -4.24
CA PRO A 43 17.20 1.33 -3.43
C PRO A 43 16.98 -0.08 -4.00
N LYS A 44 18.07 -0.80 -4.20
CA LYS A 44 18.00 -2.22 -4.55
C LYS A 44 17.37 -2.99 -3.40
N CYS A 45 16.62 -4.03 -3.71
CA CYS A 45 15.96 -4.83 -2.69
C CYS A 45 16.98 -5.48 -1.75
N LEU A 46 17.00 -5.03 -0.51
CA LEU A 46 17.91 -5.53 0.53
C LEU A 46 17.65 -7.03 0.81
N PHE A 47 16.38 -7.46 0.74
CA PHE A 47 16.00 -8.86 0.91
C PHE A 47 16.67 -9.75 -0.16
N LYS A 48 16.65 -9.33 -1.45
CA LYS A 48 17.30 -10.07 -2.52
C LYS A 48 18.83 -10.08 -2.37
N LEU A 49 19.42 -8.98 -1.87
CA LEU A 49 20.86 -8.89 -1.64
C LEU A 49 21.34 -9.82 -0.52
N ILE A 50 20.53 -10.00 0.53
CA ILE A 50 20.91 -10.81 1.71
C ILE A 50 20.55 -12.28 1.51
N THR A 51 19.37 -12.58 0.98
CA THR A 51 18.85 -13.96 0.91
C THR A 51 19.06 -14.62 -0.46
N GLY A 52 19.31 -13.84 -1.51
CA GLY A 52 19.31 -14.32 -2.90
C GLY A 52 17.93 -14.59 -3.50
N PHE A 53 16.87 -14.61 -2.66
CA PHE A 53 15.51 -14.88 -3.11
C PHE A 53 14.80 -13.62 -3.61
N ASP A 54 13.88 -13.82 -4.56
CA ASP A 54 13.04 -12.75 -5.06
C ASP A 54 12.01 -12.34 -3.99
N CYS A 55 12.07 -11.08 -3.59
CA CYS A 55 11.18 -10.52 -2.59
C CYS A 55 9.75 -10.42 -3.14
N PRO A 56 8.72 -10.80 -2.39
CA PRO A 56 7.32 -10.75 -2.84
C PRO A 56 6.81 -9.32 -3.14
N ILE A 57 7.51 -8.30 -2.61
CA ILE A 57 7.19 -6.87 -2.84
C ILE A 57 8.04 -6.27 -3.98
N CYS A 58 9.07 -6.99 -4.45
CA CYS A 58 9.90 -6.51 -5.56
C CYS A 58 9.04 -6.30 -6.81
N GLY A 59 9.33 -5.22 -7.52
CA GLY A 59 8.51 -4.80 -8.66
C GLY A 59 7.33 -3.88 -8.30
N LEU A 60 6.97 -3.72 -7.01
CA LEU A 60 5.90 -2.82 -6.60
C LEU A 60 6.13 -1.38 -7.10
N GLN A 61 7.36 -0.90 -7.03
CA GLN A 61 7.72 0.44 -7.52
C GLN A 61 7.50 0.57 -9.03
N ARG A 62 7.95 -0.44 -9.83
CA ARG A 62 7.75 -0.48 -11.28
C ARG A 62 6.27 -0.66 -11.63
N SER A 63 5.57 -1.49 -10.88
CA SER A 63 4.13 -1.70 -11.01
C SER A 63 3.34 -0.41 -10.76
N LEU A 64 3.67 0.33 -9.69
CA LEU A 64 3.04 1.62 -9.39
C LEU A 64 3.35 2.67 -10.47
N TYR A 65 4.59 2.73 -10.94
CA TYR A 65 4.98 3.61 -12.04
C TYR A 65 4.16 3.31 -13.31
N ALA A 66 4.11 2.05 -13.74
CA ALA A 66 3.33 1.62 -14.91
C ALA A 66 1.83 1.92 -14.74
N PHE A 67 1.29 1.67 -13.55
CA PHE A 67 -0.11 1.96 -13.22
C PHE A 67 -0.43 3.46 -13.37
N LEU A 68 0.42 4.34 -12.86
CA LEU A 68 0.24 5.80 -12.95
C LEU A 68 0.34 6.31 -14.40
N HIS A 69 1.05 5.58 -15.27
CA HIS A 69 1.16 5.90 -16.70
C HIS A 69 0.08 5.21 -17.56
N GLY A 70 -0.90 4.53 -16.94
CA GLY A 70 -2.00 3.86 -17.63
C GLY A 70 -1.64 2.50 -18.26
N ASP A 71 -0.41 2.03 -18.01
CA ASP A 71 0.04 0.72 -18.51
C ASP A 71 -0.29 -0.38 -17.50
N PHE A 72 -1.56 -0.75 -17.46
CA PHE A 72 -2.07 -1.75 -16.52
C PHE A 72 -1.51 -3.15 -16.79
N SER A 73 -1.19 -3.47 -18.03
CA SER A 73 -0.62 -4.78 -18.39
C SER A 73 0.74 -5.00 -17.75
N HIS A 74 1.66 -4.05 -17.95
CA HIS A 74 2.98 -4.11 -17.31
C HIS A 74 2.90 -3.90 -15.79
N ALA A 75 1.96 -3.09 -15.30
CA ALA A 75 1.76 -2.93 -13.86
C ALA A 75 1.45 -4.26 -13.18
N ILE A 76 0.58 -5.07 -13.76
CA ILE A 76 0.26 -6.42 -13.27
C ILE A 76 1.44 -7.37 -13.44
N ALA A 77 2.09 -7.36 -14.61
CA ALA A 77 3.21 -8.23 -14.91
C ALA A 77 4.42 -8.03 -13.96
N TYR A 78 4.65 -6.81 -13.50
CA TYR A 78 5.72 -6.53 -12.52
C TYR A 78 5.45 -7.10 -11.13
N ASN A 79 4.17 -7.22 -10.74
CA ASN A 79 3.82 -7.85 -9.47
C ASN A 79 2.33 -8.29 -9.45
N TYR A 80 2.07 -9.54 -9.78
CA TYR A 80 0.71 -10.11 -9.76
C TYR A 80 0.05 -10.07 -8.38
N TYR A 81 0.83 -10.10 -7.30
CA TYR A 81 0.29 -9.99 -5.94
C TYR A 81 -0.38 -8.64 -5.67
N LEU A 82 -0.05 -7.62 -6.45
CA LEU A 82 -0.66 -6.30 -6.33
C LEU A 82 -2.19 -6.36 -6.46
N ILE A 83 -2.71 -7.19 -7.37
CA ILE A 83 -4.16 -7.35 -7.58
C ILE A 83 -4.84 -7.81 -6.28
N LEU A 84 -4.21 -8.75 -5.56
CA LEU A 84 -4.71 -9.24 -4.27
C LEU A 84 -4.54 -8.22 -3.14
N ALA A 85 -3.45 -7.47 -3.15
CA ALA A 85 -3.15 -6.49 -2.11
C ALA A 85 -3.97 -5.20 -2.24
N LEU A 86 -4.38 -4.79 -3.46
CA LEU A 86 -5.12 -3.56 -3.72
C LEU A 86 -6.41 -3.41 -2.89
N PRO A 87 -7.33 -4.39 -2.81
CA PRO A 87 -8.55 -4.23 -2.04
C PRO A 87 -8.29 -4.03 -0.54
N TYR A 88 -7.28 -4.70 0.00
CA TYR A 88 -6.91 -4.53 1.40
C TYR A 88 -6.26 -3.17 1.68
N THR A 89 -5.34 -2.74 0.83
CA THR A 89 -4.71 -1.41 0.96
C THR A 89 -5.72 -0.29 0.79
N PHE A 90 -6.68 -0.45 -0.13
CA PHE A 90 -7.80 0.49 -0.30
C PHE A 90 -8.67 0.55 0.97
N LEU A 91 -8.99 -0.61 1.55
CA LEU A 91 -9.76 -0.67 2.80
C LEU A 91 -9.03 -0.01 3.97
N CYS A 92 -7.71 -0.19 4.07
CA CYS A 92 -6.87 0.50 5.05
C CYS A 92 -6.84 2.02 4.83
N LEU A 93 -6.78 2.46 3.58
CA LEU A 93 -6.84 3.89 3.24
C LEU A 93 -8.19 4.49 3.65
N VAL A 94 -9.28 3.85 3.29
CA VAL A 94 -10.63 4.25 3.69
C VAL A 94 -10.73 4.33 5.21
N PHE A 95 -10.23 3.34 5.93
CA PHE A 95 -10.21 3.35 7.40
C PHE A 95 -9.47 4.57 7.98
N THR A 96 -8.36 4.99 7.39
CA THR A 96 -7.60 6.16 7.87
C THR A 96 -8.37 7.48 7.66
N LEU A 97 -9.13 7.57 6.56
CA LEU A 97 -9.89 8.76 6.20
C LEU A 97 -11.24 8.87 6.92
N LEU A 98 -11.83 7.74 7.32
CA LEU A 98 -13.13 7.71 7.98
C LEU A 98 -13.15 8.47 9.31
N PRO A 99 -14.21 9.26 9.57
CA PRO A 99 -14.45 9.87 10.88
C PRO A 99 -14.72 8.81 11.94
N GLN A 100 -14.46 9.16 13.20
CA GLN A 100 -14.81 8.28 14.32
C GLN A 100 -16.33 8.04 14.35
N GLY A 101 -16.72 6.78 14.38
CA GLY A 101 -18.14 6.38 14.34
C GLY A 101 -18.32 4.88 14.18
N LYS A 102 -19.57 4.45 14.05
CA LYS A 102 -19.95 3.04 13.88
C LYS A 102 -19.29 2.43 12.63
N THR A 103 -19.27 3.17 11.51
CA THR A 103 -18.68 2.75 10.25
C THR A 103 -17.18 2.47 10.40
N LYS A 104 -16.44 3.36 11.07
CA LYS A 104 -15.00 3.16 11.31
C LYS A 104 -14.74 1.92 12.16
N LYS A 105 -15.55 1.68 13.18
CA LYS A 105 -15.46 0.48 14.02
C LYS A 105 -15.73 -0.79 13.22
N SER A 106 -16.72 -0.77 12.32
CA SER A 106 -17.02 -1.90 11.44
C SER A 106 -15.87 -2.21 10.49
N VAL A 107 -15.34 -1.20 9.79
CA VAL A 107 -14.19 -1.35 8.89
C VAL A 107 -12.96 -1.87 9.65
N LYS A 108 -12.69 -1.34 10.85
CA LYS A 108 -11.61 -1.85 11.72
C LYS A 108 -11.77 -3.35 12.00
N ASN A 109 -12.98 -3.77 12.35
CA ASN A 109 -13.24 -5.18 12.66
C ASN A 109 -12.99 -6.10 11.46
N ILE A 110 -13.29 -5.64 10.24
CA ILE A 110 -12.99 -6.38 9.00
C ILE A 110 -11.48 -6.48 8.79
N ILE A 111 -10.75 -5.35 8.87
CA ILE A 111 -9.30 -5.30 8.66
C ILE A 111 -8.55 -6.21 9.65
N ILE A 112 -8.97 -6.23 10.93
CA ILE A 112 -8.30 -6.98 12.01
C ILE A 112 -8.91 -8.38 12.19
N SER A 113 -9.91 -8.76 11.39
CA SER A 113 -10.51 -10.07 11.52
C SER A 113 -9.50 -11.18 11.26
N LYS A 114 -9.48 -12.21 12.12
CA LYS A 114 -8.55 -13.34 12.00
C LYS A 114 -8.57 -13.98 10.60
N PRO A 115 -9.74 -14.26 9.97
CA PRO A 115 -9.76 -14.89 8.66
C PRO A 115 -9.13 -14.00 7.57
N VAL A 116 -9.32 -12.69 7.60
CA VAL A 116 -8.73 -11.77 6.63
C VAL A 116 -7.21 -11.72 6.80
N LEU A 117 -6.71 -11.60 8.04
CA LEU A 117 -5.27 -11.60 8.30
C LEU A 117 -4.61 -12.92 7.87
N TRP A 118 -5.22 -14.07 8.18
CA TRP A 118 -4.72 -15.37 7.75
C TRP A 118 -4.75 -15.55 6.24
N PHE A 119 -5.82 -15.09 5.58
CA PHE A 119 -5.90 -15.12 4.12
C PHE A 119 -4.75 -14.35 3.46
N TYR A 120 -4.50 -13.12 3.89
CA TYR A 120 -3.40 -12.32 3.34
C TYR A 120 -2.02 -12.85 3.72
N ALA A 121 -1.85 -13.41 4.91
CA ALA A 121 -0.61 -14.05 5.31
C ALA A 121 -0.32 -15.29 4.44
N ILE A 122 -1.28 -16.18 4.28
CA ILE A 122 -1.13 -17.40 3.48
C ILE A 122 -0.85 -17.06 2.01
N THR A 123 -1.62 -16.13 1.42
CA THR A 123 -1.41 -15.72 0.03
C THR A 123 -0.07 -15.02 -0.18
N PHE A 124 0.42 -14.27 0.80
CA PHE A 124 1.73 -13.64 0.75
C PHE A 124 2.86 -14.68 0.71
N PHE A 125 2.83 -15.68 1.60
CA PHE A 125 3.83 -16.75 1.61
C PHE A 125 3.72 -17.66 0.38
N ALA A 126 2.50 -17.95 -0.07
CA ALA A 126 2.29 -18.70 -1.31
C ALA A 126 2.88 -17.95 -2.52
N TRP A 127 2.64 -16.63 -2.61
CA TRP A 127 3.23 -15.80 -3.64
C TRP A 127 4.75 -15.76 -3.58
N LEU A 128 5.34 -15.66 -2.38
CA LEU A 128 6.79 -15.71 -2.20
C LEU A 128 7.37 -17.01 -2.77
N ILE A 129 6.74 -18.15 -2.49
CA ILE A 129 7.17 -19.47 -3.00
C ILE A 129 7.02 -19.54 -4.53
N ILE A 130 5.84 -19.21 -5.06
CA ILE A 130 5.54 -19.22 -6.49
C ILE A 130 6.53 -18.35 -7.25
N ARG A 131 6.76 -17.14 -6.78
CA ARG A 131 7.68 -16.19 -7.41
C ARG A 131 9.11 -16.70 -7.50
N ASN A 132 9.59 -17.39 -6.47
CA ASN A 132 10.95 -17.94 -6.44
C ASN A 132 11.10 -19.22 -7.27
N ILE A 133 10.02 -20.01 -7.44
CA ILE A 133 10.05 -21.20 -8.30
C ILE A 133 10.02 -20.81 -9.78
N TYR A 134 9.17 -19.84 -10.15
CA TYR A 134 8.98 -19.45 -11.54
C TYR A 134 9.81 -18.24 -11.98
N HIS A 135 10.60 -17.64 -11.08
CA HIS A 135 11.42 -16.44 -11.32
C HIS A 135 10.63 -15.28 -11.98
N LEU A 136 9.41 -15.03 -11.47
CA LEU A 136 8.46 -14.01 -11.96
C LEU A 136 8.79 -12.59 -11.47
#